data_a934899bbce9c1efad10c20844a21660
#
_entry.id   a934899bbce9c1efad10c20844a21660
#
_cell.length_a   1.000
_cell.length_b   1.000
_cell.length_c   1.000
_cell.angle_alpha   90.00
_cell.angle_beta   90.00
_cell.angle_gamma   90.00
#
_symmetry.space_group_name_H-M   'P 1'
#
loop_
_entity.id
_entity.type
_entity.pdbx_description
1 polymer ?
#
loop_
_entity_poly.entity_id
_entity_poly.type
_entity_poly.pdbx_seq_one_letter_code
_entity_poly.pdbx_strand_id
1 'polypeptide(L)'
;MADLAAHLREVAPAADVLVVDGGSDDGTREAAAGGGLRVISADPGRAGQMNRGARQTAGDLLLFLHADTHLPPRAGALIRETLTDPAVALGAFGFRMDGSGFALGVVELGARLRNRLVGMPYGDQALFLRRSTFDALGGFADLPILEDLDLVDRAQALGRVVVRPECVVTSSRRYDERGVYRLMLHHWWLAGRFRLGWRPRPDQHVAR
;
A
#
# COMPACT_ATOMS: atom_id res chain seq x y z
N MET A 1 15.67 -1.26 6.03
CA MET A 1 15.34 0.20 5.99
C MET A 1 16.40 1.03 5.26
N ALA A 2 17.70 0.90 5.55
CA ALA A 2 18.74 1.66 4.84
C ALA A 2 18.75 1.40 3.32
N ASP A 3 18.59 0.15 2.91
CA ASP A 3 18.46 -0.24 1.50
C ASP A 3 17.21 0.38 0.84
N LEU A 4 16.07 0.36 1.52
CA LEU A 4 14.84 1.02 1.05
C LEU A 4 15.04 2.53 0.90
N ALA A 5 15.74 3.18 1.83
CA ALA A 5 16.03 4.62 1.74
C ALA A 5 16.88 4.97 0.51
N ALA A 6 17.91 4.17 0.23
CA ALA A 6 18.74 4.34 -0.97
C ALA A 6 17.91 4.15 -2.25
N HIS A 7 17.12 3.09 -2.30
CA HIS A 7 16.23 2.80 -3.43
C HIS A 7 15.22 3.93 -3.68
N LEU A 8 14.57 4.46 -2.64
CA LEU A 8 13.59 5.56 -2.79
C LEU A 8 14.22 6.84 -3.33
N ARG A 9 15.47 7.16 -2.94
CA ARG A 9 16.18 8.32 -3.52
C ARG A 9 16.46 8.15 -5.01
N GLU A 10 16.69 6.92 -5.46
CA GLU A 10 16.93 6.62 -6.87
C GLU A 10 15.64 6.73 -7.70
N VAL A 11 14.56 6.06 -7.27
CA VAL A 11 13.33 5.92 -8.08
C VAL A 11 12.34 7.07 -7.92
N ALA A 12 12.48 7.86 -6.86
CA ALA A 12 11.64 9.02 -6.55
C ALA A 12 12.44 10.16 -5.87
N PRO A 13 13.48 10.73 -6.49
CA PRO A 13 14.42 11.66 -5.84
C PRO A 13 13.79 12.95 -5.32
N ALA A 14 12.63 13.35 -5.84
CA ALA A 14 11.90 14.54 -5.39
C ALA A 14 10.82 14.23 -4.32
N ALA A 15 10.76 12.99 -3.82
CA ALA A 15 9.76 12.63 -2.81
C ALA A 15 10.18 13.08 -1.41
N ASP A 16 9.23 13.67 -0.65
CA ASP A 16 9.35 13.82 0.80
C ASP A 16 8.97 12.48 1.46
N VAL A 17 9.99 11.73 1.88
CA VAL A 17 9.80 10.39 2.46
C VAL A 17 9.68 10.48 3.97
N LEU A 18 8.54 10.04 4.50
CA LEU A 18 8.25 10.00 5.92
C LEU A 18 7.95 8.55 6.36
N VAL A 19 8.70 8.07 7.34
CA VAL A 19 8.43 6.80 8.00
C VAL A 19 7.54 7.07 9.22
N VAL A 20 6.41 6.37 9.30
CA VAL A 20 5.50 6.44 10.44
C VAL A 20 5.57 5.11 11.19
N ASP A 21 6.25 5.13 12.31
CA ASP A 21 6.48 3.96 13.14
C ASP A 21 5.36 3.77 14.16
N GLY A 22 4.81 2.56 14.24
CA GLY A 22 3.72 2.18 15.14
C GLY A 22 4.19 1.54 16.45
N GLY A 23 5.43 1.79 16.86
CA GLY A 23 6.01 1.22 18.09
C GLY A 23 6.85 -0.04 17.82
N SER A 24 7.68 -0.02 16.77
CA SER A 24 8.61 -1.11 16.48
C SER A 24 9.69 -1.23 17.57
N ASP A 25 10.02 -2.45 17.94
CA ASP A 25 11.06 -2.82 18.92
C ASP A 25 12.27 -3.54 18.27
N ASP A 26 12.28 -3.63 16.93
CA ASP A 26 13.25 -4.37 16.12
C ASP A 26 14.36 -3.49 15.52
N GLY A 27 14.53 -2.24 15.98
CA GLY A 27 15.51 -1.29 15.45
C GLY A 27 15.11 -0.62 14.13
N THR A 28 13.86 -0.77 13.67
CA THR A 28 13.35 -0.15 12.45
C THR A 28 13.51 1.37 12.45
N ARG A 29 13.26 2.05 13.59
CA ARG A 29 13.36 3.51 13.71
C ARG A 29 14.79 4.00 13.53
N GLU A 30 15.73 3.37 14.22
CA GLU A 30 17.15 3.68 14.18
C GLU A 30 17.71 3.45 12.76
N ALA A 31 17.33 2.34 12.15
CA ALA A 31 17.73 2.02 10.79
C ALA A 31 17.16 3.01 9.74
N ALA A 32 15.93 3.49 9.91
CA ALA A 32 15.33 4.50 9.05
C ALA A 32 16.01 5.86 9.22
N ALA A 33 16.20 6.31 10.45
CA ALA A 33 16.90 7.55 10.78
C ALA A 33 18.38 7.52 10.32
N GLY A 34 19.07 6.41 10.53
CA GLY A 34 20.43 6.18 10.03
C GLY A 34 20.51 6.17 8.51
N GLY A 35 19.44 5.79 7.82
CA GLY A 35 19.28 5.94 6.38
C GLY A 35 18.95 7.37 5.92
N GLY A 36 18.85 8.33 6.85
CA GLY A 36 18.54 9.74 6.55
C GLY A 36 17.07 9.99 6.20
N LEU A 37 16.17 9.11 6.63
CA LEU A 37 14.72 9.32 6.50
C LEU A 37 14.17 10.05 7.72
N ARG A 38 13.16 10.88 7.50
CA ARG A 38 12.38 11.48 8.57
C ARG A 38 11.47 10.40 9.19
N VAL A 39 11.49 10.28 10.52
CA VAL A 39 10.72 9.28 11.26
C VAL A 39 9.84 9.96 12.29
N ILE A 40 8.58 9.57 12.36
CA ILE A 40 7.64 9.97 13.43
C ILE A 40 7.00 8.72 14.05
N SER A 41 6.58 8.84 15.32
CA SER A 41 5.83 7.79 16.00
C SER A 41 4.33 7.99 15.83
N ALA A 42 3.59 6.90 15.82
CA ALA A 42 2.13 6.88 15.90
C ALA A 42 1.68 5.68 16.74
N ASP A 43 0.43 5.67 17.15
CA ASP A 43 -0.16 4.49 17.75
C ASP A 43 -0.20 3.33 16.74
N PRO A 44 -0.12 2.08 17.21
CA PRO A 44 -0.24 0.92 16.34
C PRO A 44 -1.55 0.92 15.55
N GLY A 45 -1.47 0.72 14.23
CA GLY A 45 -2.63 0.66 13.34
C GLY A 45 -2.34 1.32 12.01
N ARG A 46 -2.42 0.53 10.92
CA ARG A 46 -1.99 1.00 9.57
C ARG A 46 -2.77 2.23 9.11
N ALA A 47 -4.10 2.23 9.27
CA ALA A 47 -4.94 3.37 8.90
C ALA A 47 -4.50 4.67 9.61
N GLY A 48 -4.34 4.61 10.94
CA GLY A 48 -3.89 5.73 11.76
C GLY A 48 -2.49 6.22 11.38
N GLN A 49 -1.54 5.29 11.16
CA GLN A 49 -0.19 5.61 10.72
C GLN A 49 -0.17 6.31 9.36
N MET A 50 -0.88 5.78 8.36
CA MET A 50 -0.96 6.35 7.01
C MET A 50 -1.65 7.73 7.02
N ASN A 51 -2.74 7.89 7.77
CA ASN A 51 -3.41 9.18 7.95
C ASN A 51 -2.51 10.20 8.63
N ARG A 52 -1.75 9.80 9.66
CA ARG A 52 -0.78 10.68 10.34
C ARG A 52 0.34 11.09 9.40
N GLY A 53 0.88 10.16 8.60
CA GLY A 53 1.89 10.45 7.59
C GLY A 53 1.40 11.47 6.55
N ALA A 54 0.22 11.29 6.02
CA ALA A 54 -0.37 12.21 5.06
C ALA A 54 -0.51 13.63 5.61
N ARG A 55 -0.90 13.80 6.89
CA ARG A 55 -0.98 15.11 7.55
C ARG A 55 0.36 15.78 7.82
N GLN A 56 1.44 15.01 7.90
CA GLN A 56 2.80 15.50 8.22
C GLN A 56 3.67 15.74 6.98
N THR A 57 3.13 15.55 5.79
CA THR A 57 3.77 15.83 4.50
C THR A 57 3.00 16.91 3.76
N ALA A 58 3.67 17.66 2.86
CA ALA A 58 3.07 18.79 2.15
C ALA A 58 2.87 18.54 0.63
N GLY A 59 3.32 17.41 0.11
CA GLY A 59 3.23 17.09 -1.32
C GLY A 59 1.79 17.00 -1.82
N ASP A 60 1.54 17.46 -3.05
CA ASP A 60 0.22 17.38 -3.71
C ASP A 60 -0.17 15.96 -4.10
N LEU A 61 0.81 15.08 -4.21
CA LEU A 61 0.62 13.66 -4.50
C LEU A 61 1.06 12.83 -3.30
N LEU A 62 0.24 11.88 -2.92
CA LEU A 62 0.49 10.95 -1.83
C LEU A 62 0.77 9.55 -2.39
N LEU A 63 1.78 8.90 -1.84
CA LEU A 63 2.10 7.49 -2.07
C LEU A 63 2.18 6.78 -0.72
N PHE A 64 1.45 5.71 -0.57
CA PHE A 64 1.47 4.85 0.61
C PHE A 64 2.24 3.57 0.29
N LEU A 65 3.38 3.38 0.95
CA LEU A 65 4.30 2.28 0.69
C LEU A 65 4.52 1.45 1.94
N HIS A 66 4.47 0.14 1.82
CA HIS A 66 4.86 -0.77 2.89
C HIS A 66 6.39 -0.83 3.01
N ALA A 67 6.89 -0.99 4.23
CA ALA A 67 8.33 -0.98 4.52
C ALA A 67 9.12 -2.16 3.91
N ASP A 68 8.43 -3.20 3.47
CA ASP A 68 8.96 -4.41 2.82
C ASP A 68 8.71 -4.44 1.30
N THR A 69 8.41 -3.28 0.71
CA THR A 69 8.03 -3.16 -0.71
C THR A 69 8.96 -2.18 -1.44
N HIS A 70 9.47 -2.61 -2.58
CA HIS A 70 10.31 -1.80 -3.48
C HIS A 70 9.50 -1.29 -4.67
N LEU A 71 9.66 -0.02 -4.99
CA LEU A 71 8.99 0.63 -6.11
C LEU A 71 9.67 0.27 -7.45
N PRO A 72 8.97 0.33 -8.58
CA PRO A 72 9.59 0.17 -9.89
C PRO A 72 10.49 1.36 -10.23
N PRO A 73 11.44 1.20 -11.18
CA PRO A 73 12.23 2.31 -11.71
C PRO A 73 11.33 3.46 -12.18
N ARG A 74 11.79 4.71 -11.96
CA ARG A 74 11.05 5.93 -12.32
C ARG A 74 9.68 6.09 -11.64
N ALA A 75 9.43 5.44 -10.50
CA ALA A 75 8.13 5.44 -9.82
C ALA A 75 7.55 6.86 -9.66
N GLY A 76 8.36 7.84 -9.25
CA GLY A 76 7.91 9.22 -9.10
C GLY A 76 7.41 9.85 -10.41
N ALA A 77 8.00 9.52 -11.55
CA ALA A 77 7.54 9.99 -12.87
C ALA A 77 6.23 9.29 -13.27
N LEU A 78 6.14 7.98 -13.06
CA LEU A 78 4.97 7.16 -13.38
C LEU A 78 3.74 7.61 -12.58
N ILE A 79 3.91 7.96 -11.30
CA ILE A 79 2.84 8.51 -10.45
C ILE A 79 2.33 9.83 -11.02
N ARG A 80 3.23 10.77 -11.33
CA ARG A 80 2.86 12.08 -11.92
C ARG A 80 2.15 11.90 -13.25
N GLU A 81 2.69 11.08 -14.15
CA GLU A 81 2.08 10.75 -15.43
C GLU A 81 0.66 10.21 -15.27
N THR A 82 0.46 9.24 -14.39
CA THR A 82 -0.87 8.62 -14.15
C THR A 82 -1.87 9.64 -13.61
N LEU A 83 -1.45 10.50 -12.69
CA LEU A 83 -2.32 11.49 -12.06
C LEU A 83 -2.43 12.80 -12.86
N THR A 84 -1.84 12.92 -14.04
CA THR A 84 -2.10 14.03 -14.97
C THR A 84 -3.54 13.99 -15.47
N ASP A 85 -4.12 12.82 -15.66
CA ASP A 85 -5.52 12.64 -16.03
C ASP A 85 -6.43 12.93 -14.83
N PRO A 86 -7.28 13.97 -14.87
CA PRO A 86 -8.16 14.32 -13.75
C PRO A 86 -9.23 13.26 -13.46
N ALA A 87 -9.55 12.39 -14.43
CA ALA A 87 -10.51 11.31 -14.23
C ALA A 87 -9.96 10.15 -13.40
N VAL A 88 -8.63 10.11 -13.14
CA VAL A 88 -8.02 9.11 -12.28
C VAL A 88 -8.12 9.56 -10.83
N ALA A 89 -8.90 8.86 -10.01
CA ALA A 89 -9.04 9.12 -8.59
C ALA A 89 -7.92 8.49 -7.77
N LEU A 90 -7.47 7.28 -8.14
CA LEU A 90 -6.44 6.53 -7.43
C LEU A 90 -5.61 5.68 -8.41
N GLY A 91 -4.32 5.58 -8.17
CA GLY A 91 -3.42 4.70 -8.89
C GLY A 91 -2.76 3.67 -7.97
N ALA A 92 -2.29 2.59 -8.56
CA ALA A 92 -1.47 1.56 -7.92
C ALA A 92 -0.49 0.99 -8.95
N PHE A 93 0.52 0.28 -8.49
CA PHE A 93 1.41 -0.50 -9.34
C PHE A 93 0.94 -1.95 -9.48
N GLY A 94 1.47 -2.65 -10.48
CA GLY A 94 1.37 -4.10 -10.54
C GLY A 94 2.06 -4.75 -9.34
N PHE A 95 1.81 -6.03 -9.12
CA PHE A 95 2.30 -6.77 -7.96
C PHE A 95 3.23 -7.90 -8.36
N ARG A 96 4.40 -7.99 -7.71
CA ARG A 96 5.33 -9.12 -7.76
C ARG A 96 5.91 -9.39 -6.38
N MET A 97 6.36 -10.61 -6.17
CA MET A 97 7.09 -11.04 -4.97
C MET A 97 8.58 -11.20 -5.25
N ASP A 98 9.41 -11.01 -4.24
CA ASP A 98 10.87 -11.17 -4.31
C ASP A 98 11.33 -12.65 -4.36
N GLY A 99 10.41 -13.58 -4.16
CA GLY A 99 10.66 -15.03 -4.23
C GLY A 99 10.41 -15.62 -5.62
N SER A 100 10.72 -16.90 -5.75
CA SER A 100 10.44 -17.70 -6.94
C SER A 100 9.68 -18.99 -6.56
N GLY A 101 8.82 -19.46 -7.47
CA GLY A 101 8.10 -20.71 -7.29
C GLY A 101 6.67 -20.65 -7.83
N PHE A 102 6.13 -21.82 -8.13
CA PHE A 102 4.78 -21.95 -8.71
C PHE A 102 3.70 -21.31 -7.83
N ALA A 103 3.77 -21.49 -6.51
CA ALA A 103 2.78 -20.97 -5.58
C ALA A 103 2.73 -19.43 -5.56
N LEU A 104 3.89 -18.76 -5.60
CA LEU A 104 3.97 -17.29 -5.68
C LEU A 104 3.44 -16.78 -7.02
N GLY A 105 3.74 -17.48 -8.12
CA GLY A 105 3.18 -17.18 -9.44
C GLY A 105 1.64 -17.23 -9.47
N VAL A 106 1.03 -18.14 -8.73
CA VAL A 106 -0.44 -18.22 -8.58
C VAL A 106 -0.98 -16.99 -7.83
N VAL A 107 -0.30 -16.52 -6.78
CA VAL A 107 -0.70 -15.30 -6.06
C VAL A 107 -0.59 -14.07 -6.96
N GLU A 108 0.52 -13.92 -7.69
CA GLU A 108 0.72 -12.80 -8.64
C GLU A 108 -0.33 -12.81 -9.76
N LEU A 109 -0.65 -13.98 -10.31
CA LEU A 109 -1.71 -14.14 -11.30
C LEU A 109 -3.06 -13.75 -10.71
N GLY A 110 -3.36 -14.21 -9.49
CA GLY A 110 -4.58 -13.85 -8.76
C GLY A 110 -4.72 -12.33 -8.55
N ALA A 111 -3.64 -11.66 -8.14
CA ALA A 111 -3.61 -10.20 -8.00
C ALA A 111 -3.84 -9.50 -9.34
N ARG A 112 -3.20 -9.99 -10.41
CA ARG A 112 -3.37 -9.44 -11.78
C ARG A 112 -4.80 -9.58 -12.28
N LEU A 113 -5.41 -10.76 -12.11
CA LEU A 113 -6.80 -11.01 -12.51
C LEU A 113 -7.78 -10.15 -11.70
N ARG A 114 -7.60 -10.07 -10.39
CA ARG A 114 -8.41 -9.19 -9.52
C ARG A 114 -8.36 -7.75 -9.99
N ASN A 115 -7.16 -7.21 -10.21
CA ASN A 115 -6.96 -5.85 -10.67
C ASN A 115 -7.66 -5.59 -12.03
N ARG A 116 -7.55 -6.56 -12.95
CA ARG A 116 -8.14 -6.43 -14.31
C ARG A 116 -9.66 -6.54 -14.29
N LEU A 117 -10.23 -7.45 -13.49
CA LEU A 117 -11.66 -7.77 -13.49
C LEU A 117 -12.46 -6.85 -12.57
N VAL A 118 -11.85 -6.42 -11.45
CA VAL A 118 -12.57 -5.72 -10.39
C VAL A 118 -11.99 -4.31 -10.13
N GLY A 119 -10.80 -4.00 -10.67
CA GLY A 119 -10.14 -2.71 -10.46
C GLY A 119 -9.80 -2.45 -8.99
N MET A 120 -9.45 -3.49 -8.21
CA MET A 120 -9.28 -3.39 -6.78
C MET A 120 -7.85 -3.77 -6.34
N PRO A 121 -6.88 -2.86 -6.47
CA PRO A 121 -5.54 -3.07 -5.93
C PRO A 121 -5.58 -3.07 -4.40
N TYR A 122 -4.63 -3.77 -3.77
CA TYR A 122 -4.42 -3.78 -2.32
C TYR A 122 -3.32 -2.81 -1.92
N GLY A 123 -3.18 -2.54 -0.62
CA GLY A 123 -2.17 -1.63 -0.08
C GLY A 123 -0.72 -2.01 -0.36
N ASP A 124 -0.46 -3.31 -0.54
CA ASP A 124 0.86 -3.84 -0.94
C ASP A 124 1.26 -3.49 -2.39
N GLN A 125 0.36 -2.90 -3.16
CA GLN A 125 0.61 -2.40 -4.51
C GLN A 125 0.97 -0.90 -4.56
N ALA A 126 1.34 -0.32 -3.42
CA ALA A 126 1.75 1.09 -3.29
C ALA A 126 0.70 2.04 -3.88
N LEU A 127 -0.39 2.22 -3.17
CA LEU A 127 -1.49 3.09 -3.57
C LEU A 127 -1.04 4.55 -3.62
N PHE A 128 -1.42 5.27 -4.68
CA PHE A 128 -1.09 6.69 -4.83
C PHE A 128 -2.27 7.48 -5.39
N LEU A 129 -2.40 8.72 -4.93
CA LEU A 129 -3.50 9.61 -5.34
C LEU A 129 -3.14 11.08 -5.08
N ARG A 130 -3.95 11.99 -5.59
CA ARG A 130 -3.81 13.41 -5.23
C ARG A 130 -4.22 13.61 -3.78
N ARG A 131 -3.52 14.52 -3.09
CA ARG A 131 -3.89 14.94 -1.73
C ARG A 131 -5.34 15.42 -1.67
N SER A 132 -5.78 16.26 -2.63
CA SER A 132 -7.16 16.73 -2.69
C SER A 132 -8.19 15.60 -2.76
N THR A 133 -7.89 14.51 -3.50
CA THR A 133 -8.73 13.32 -3.53
C THR A 133 -8.72 12.58 -2.20
N PHE A 134 -7.54 12.44 -1.57
CA PHE A 134 -7.39 11.81 -0.26
C PHE A 134 -8.20 12.55 0.81
N ASP A 135 -8.12 13.88 0.82
CA ASP A 135 -8.82 14.74 1.76
C ASP A 135 -10.35 14.69 1.52
N ALA A 136 -10.79 14.69 0.26
CA ALA A 136 -12.21 14.54 -0.10
C ALA A 136 -12.78 13.19 0.33
N LEU A 137 -11.95 12.12 0.34
CA LEU A 137 -12.32 10.81 0.86
C LEU A 137 -12.30 10.75 2.40
N GLY A 138 -11.75 11.75 3.09
CA GLY A 138 -11.56 11.73 4.54
C GLY A 138 -10.41 10.81 5.00
N GLY A 139 -9.51 10.44 4.10
CA GLY A 139 -8.39 9.54 4.38
C GLY A 139 -8.76 8.06 4.49
N PHE A 140 -7.89 7.26 5.12
CA PHE A 140 -8.18 5.87 5.45
C PHE A 140 -9.21 5.79 6.58
N ALA A 141 -10.22 4.92 6.43
CA ALA A 141 -11.17 4.63 7.51
C ALA A 141 -10.44 3.94 8.68
N ASP A 142 -10.89 4.21 9.90
CA ASP A 142 -10.35 3.57 11.11
C ASP A 142 -10.84 2.12 11.22
N LEU A 143 -10.23 1.28 10.39
CA LEU A 143 -10.50 -0.14 10.32
C LEU A 143 -9.25 -0.92 10.78
N PRO A 144 -9.42 -2.01 11.54
CA PRO A 144 -8.30 -2.84 11.99
C PRO A 144 -7.61 -3.58 10.84
N ILE A 145 -8.33 -3.84 9.77
CA ILE A 145 -7.89 -4.46 8.49
C ILE A 145 -8.77 -3.96 7.34
N LEU A 146 -8.30 -4.12 6.10
CA LEU A 146 -9.02 -3.75 4.86
C LEU A 146 -9.25 -2.24 4.70
N GLU A 147 -8.49 -1.43 5.40
CA GLU A 147 -8.48 0.03 5.27
C GLU A 147 -8.10 0.48 3.85
N ASP A 148 -7.26 -0.30 3.18
CA ASP A 148 -6.84 -0.12 1.79
C ASP A 148 -7.97 -0.44 0.80
N LEU A 149 -8.68 -1.54 1.00
CA LEU A 149 -9.84 -1.88 0.18
C LEU A 149 -10.96 -0.84 0.32
N ASP A 150 -11.19 -0.36 1.53
CA ASP A 150 -12.17 0.69 1.79
C ASP A 150 -11.82 2.00 1.05
N LEU A 151 -10.55 2.40 1.10
CA LEU A 151 -10.09 3.58 0.36
C LEU A 151 -10.28 3.42 -1.15
N VAL A 152 -9.90 2.25 -1.70
CA VAL A 152 -10.07 1.96 -3.13
C VAL A 152 -11.54 1.95 -3.54
N ASP A 153 -12.42 1.34 -2.75
CA ASP A 153 -13.87 1.27 -3.01
C ASP A 153 -14.49 2.69 -3.03
N ARG A 154 -14.13 3.53 -2.06
CA ARG A 154 -14.57 4.94 -2.04
C ARG A 154 -13.98 5.76 -3.20
N ALA A 155 -12.74 5.50 -3.59
CA ALA A 155 -12.09 6.19 -4.71
C ALA A 155 -12.75 5.84 -6.05
N GLN A 156 -13.25 4.61 -6.24
CA GLN A 156 -14.00 4.20 -7.43
C GLN A 156 -15.28 5.02 -7.64
N ALA A 157 -15.89 5.54 -6.57
CA ALA A 157 -17.05 6.41 -6.67
C ALA A 157 -16.70 7.85 -7.14
N LEU A 158 -15.43 8.27 -7.00
CA LEU A 158 -14.95 9.59 -7.42
C LEU A 158 -14.31 9.60 -8.81
N GLY A 159 -13.88 8.44 -9.34
CA GLY A 159 -13.22 8.35 -10.62
C GLY A 159 -12.57 7.00 -10.88
N ARG A 160 -11.74 6.93 -11.89
CA ARG A 160 -11.09 5.68 -12.29
C ARG A 160 -9.99 5.27 -11.31
N VAL A 161 -9.92 3.97 -11.02
CA VAL A 161 -8.76 3.34 -10.38
C VAL A 161 -7.88 2.74 -11.47
N VAL A 162 -6.62 3.14 -11.53
CA VAL A 162 -5.66 2.71 -12.54
C VAL A 162 -4.56 1.87 -11.92
N VAL A 163 -4.35 0.67 -12.42
CA VAL A 163 -3.21 -0.17 -12.03
C VAL A 163 -2.18 -0.16 -13.15
N ARG A 164 -0.98 0.35 -12.83
CA ARG A 164 0.14 0.40 -13.77
C ARG A 164 0.66 -1.01 -14.08
N PRO A 165 1.17 -1.25 -15.29
CA PRO A 165 1.82 -2.52 -15.63
C PRO A 165 3.17 -2.72 -14.92
N GLU A 166 3.86 -1.63 -14.56
CA GLU A 166 5.08 -1.65 -13.77
C GLU A 166 4.78 -2.19 -12.37
N CYS A 167 5.58 -3.14 -11.88
CA CYS A 167 5.30 -3.84 -10.63
C CYS A 167 6.16 -3.32 -9.49
N VAL A 168 5.55 -3.20 -8.31
CA VAL A 168 6.29 -3.23 -7.05
C VAL A 168 6.78 -4.65 -6.77
N VAL A 169 7.83 -4.76 -5.96
CA VAL A 169 8.36 -6.05 -5.48
C VAL A 169 8.22 -6.07 -3.96
N THR A 170 7.39 -6.98 -3.44
CA THR A 170 7.10 -7.13 -2.00
C THR A 170 7.72 -8.42 -1.47
N SER A 171 8.11 -8.42 -0.19
CA SER A 171 8.72 -9.59 0.45
C SER A 171 7.76 -10.77 0.52
N SER A 172 8.24 -11.96 0.09
CA SER A 172 7.51 -13.23 0.17
C SER A 172 7.50 -13.84 1.57
N ARG A 173 8.30 -13.33 2.52
CA ARG A 173 8.54 -13.91 3.85
C ARG A 173 7.26 -14.35 4.57
N ARG A 174 6.21 -13.53 4.56
CA ARG A 174 4.93 -13.87 5.23
C ARG A 174 4.23 -15.07 4.58
N TYR A 175 4.39 -15.24 3.28
CA TYR A 175 3.81 -16.37 2.55
C TYR A 175 4.57 -17.65 2.83
N ASP A 176 5.89 -17.57 3.00
CA ASP A 176 6.73 -18.70 3.37
C ASP A 176 6.43 -19.19 4.79
N GLU A 177 6.22 -18.27 5.75
CA GLU A 177 5.93 -18.58 7.15
C GLU A 177 4.52 -19.16 7.40
N ARG A 178 3.50 -18.68 6.67
CA ARG A 178 2.08 -19.01 6.94
C ARG A 178 1.42 -19.93 5.93
N GLY A 179 2.11 -20.25 4.87
CA GLY A 179 1.61 -21.04 3.75
C GLY A 179 0.82 -20.19 2.74
N VAL A 180 1.30 -20.21 1.50
CA VAL A 180 0.84 -19.37 0.40
C VAL A 180 -0.67 -19.47 0.17
N TYR A 181 -1.19 -20.69 0.03
CA TYR A 181 -2.60 -20.92 -0.29
C TYR A 181 -3.55 -20.50 0.84
N ARG A 182 -3.15 -20.78 2.09
CA ARG A 182 -3.96 -20.43 3.27
C ARG A 182 -4.13 -18.91 3.38
N LEU A 183 -3.02 -18.17 3.20
CA LEU A 183 -3.05 -16.71 3.27
C LEU A 183 -3.84 -16.10 2.11
N MET A 184 -3.66 -16.60 0.91
CA MET A 184 -4.40 -16.16 -0.28
C MET A 184 -5.91 -16.37 -0.13
N LEU A 185 -6.35 -17.57 0.25
CA LEU A 185 -7.77 -17.89 0.46
C LEU A 185 -8.38 -17.05 1.57
N HIS A 186 -7.62 -16.80 2.65
CA HIS A 186 -8.05 -15.92 3.74
C HIS A 186 -8.29 -14.50 3.27
N HIS A 187 -7.35 -13.91 2.50
CA HIS A 187 -7.51 -12.57 1.95
C HIS A 187 -8.68 -12.48 0.96
N TRP A 188 -8.87 -13.48 0.11
CA TRP A 188 -10.01 -13.51 -0.81
C TRP A 188 -11.35 -13.63 -0.09
N TRP A 189 -11.41 -14.46 0.95
CA TRP A 189 -12.61 -14.57 1.79
C TRP A 189 -12.94 -13.26 2.50
N LEU A 190 -11.94 -12.58 3.09
CA LEU A 190 -12.12 -11.28 3.72
C LEU A 190 -12.59 -10.21 2.71
N ALA A 191 -11.96 -10.13 1.55
CA ALA A 191 -12.33 -9.19 0.50
C ALA A 191 -13.75 -9.47 -0.04
N GLY A 192 -14.12 -10.74 -0.20
CA GLY A 192 -15.48 -11.14 -0.58
C GLY A 192 -16.52 -10.70 0.44
N ARG A 193 -16.28 -10.95 1.72
CA ARG A 193 -17.17 -10.48 2.81
C ARG A 193 -17.31 -8.97 2.85
N PHE A 194 -16.18 -8.27 2.67
CA PHE A 194 -16.17 -6.81 2.63
C PHE A 194 -17.06 -6.27 1.49
N ARG A 195 -16.99 -6.87 0.31
CA ARG A 195 -17.85 -6.55 -0.84
C ARG A 195 -19.34 -6.82 -0.58
N LEU A 196 -19.65 -7.81 0.25
CA LEU A 196 -21.02 -8.12 0.69
C LEU A 196 -21.50 -7.23 1.85
N GLY A 197 -20.77 -6.15 2.17
CA GLY A 197 -21.15 -5.17 3.18
C GLY A 197 -20.66 -5.46 4.59
N TRP A 198 -19.91 -6.57 4.81
CA TRP A 198 -19.30 -6.78 6.12
C TRP A 198 -18.16 -5.77 6.34
N ARG A 199 -18.12 -5.16 7.52
CA ARG A 199 -17.06 -4.26 7.95
C ARG A 199 -16.42 -4.82 9.23
N PRO A 200 -15.08 -4.92 9.30
CA PRO A 200 -14.41 -5.34 10.52
C PRO A 200 -14.65 -4.31 11.62
N ARG A 201 -14.87 -4.76 12.86
CA ARG A 201 -15.02 -3.87 14.01
C ARG A 201 -13.67 -3.67 14.69
N PRO A 202 -13.42 -2.50 15.32
CA PRO A 202 -12.16 -2.20 16.00
C PRO A 202 -11.77 -3.20 17.10
N ASP A 203 -12.76 -3.83 17.75
CA ASP A 203 -12.61 -4.83 18.81
C ASP A 203 -12.31 -6.25 18.27
N GLN A 204 -12.45 -6.47 16.97
CA GLN A 204 -12.15 -7.74 16.35
C GLN A 204 -10.63 -7.86 16.08
N HIS A 205 -9.90 -8.54 16.97
CA HIS A 205 -8.55 -9.00 16.70
C HIS A 205 -8.58 -10.06 15.58
N VAL A 206 -8.58 -9.59 14.33
CA VAL A 206 -8.36 -10.49 13.21
C VAL A 206 -6.88 -10.85 13.20
N ALA A 207 -6.56 -12.12 13.42
CA ALA A 207 -5.18 -12.62 13.46
C ALA A 207 -4.43 -12.16 12.18
N ARG A 208 -3.41 -11.33 12.39
CA ARG A 208 -2.52 -10.81 11.35
C ARG A 208 -1.56 -11.87 10.87
#